data_bd87c1f6ad601f32a5ead1190b3916ae
#
_entry.id   bd87c1f6ad601f32a5ead1190b3916ae
#
_cell.length_a   1.000
_cell.length_b   1.000
_cell.length_c   1.000
_cell.angle_alpha   90.00
_cell.angle_beta   90.00
_cell.angle_gamma   90.00
#
_symmetry.space_group_name_H-M   'P 1'
#
loop_
_entity.id
_entity.type
_entity.pdbx_description
1 polymer ?
#
loop_
_entity_poly.entity_id
_entity_poly.type
_entity_poly.pdbx_seq_one_letter_code
_entity_poly.pdbx_strand_id
1 'polypeptide(L)'
;MMPHSECKINKINKGKCQQRPVFDAEEVEARWLQMQTAGPSQEQSVLLGIYERLMRRGPERTWAKPMGMPDMAGLYTAMPNFSQPLDEVKRQIALSQDSEDGLELMPMLLLGPPGIGKTHFARQLALMLGTHHTLVSLNAMTAGWLLSGSSPQWKGSKPGKVFQALAEGDFANPVMLLDEIDKASADAQYDPLGPLYNLLEVDTASQFVDEYVDVRMDASHIIWIASANDDRLIPAPILNRMNVWEIAAPDVGQARTIASQMCQNILGQYGWGQHFHDPLSEDVLDQLAHLPPREMRRSLMTAFGNARLARRDRLLGVDLPNRSAQRQRMGFVA
;
A
#
# COMPACT_ATOMS: atom_id res chain seq x y z
N MET A 1 30.01 7.59 7.23
CA MET A 1 29.59 6.87 8.45
C MET A 1 28.37 7.60 9.00
N MET A 2 27.18 7.24 8.59
CA MET A 2 25.91 7.79 9.09
C MET A 2 25.17 6.66 9.80
N PRO A 3 24.58 6.89 10.98
CA PRO A 3 23.96 5.84 11.76
C PRO A 3 22.64 5.42 11.13
N HIS A 4 22.44 4.11 11.00
CA HIS A 4 21.20 3.48 10.66
C HIS A 4 20.10 3.95 11.63
N SER A 5 19.04 4.56 11.09
CA SER A 5 17.81 4.80 11.83
C SER A 5 17.15 3.43 12.10
N GLU A 6 17.34 2.92 13.30
CA GLU A 6 16.54 1.82 13.82
C GLU A 6 15.09 2.22 13.78
N CYS A 7 14.36 1.61 12.84
CA CYS A 7 12.91 1.65 12.82
C CYS A 7 12.43 1.01 14.12
N LYS A 8 11.87 1.82 15.02
CA LYS A 8 11.20 1.34 16.24
C LYS A 8 9.99 0.51 15.82
N ILE A 9 10.23 -0.76 15.50
CA ILE A 9 9.17 -1.77 15.40
C ILE A 9 8.56 -1.86 16.80
N ASN A 10 7.32 -1.49 16.89
CA ASN A 10 6.51 -1.56 18.10
C ASN A 10 6.71 -2.93 18.78
N LYS A 11 6.93 -2.93 20.09
CA LYS A 11 7.14 -4.09 20.97
C LYS A 11 5.93 -5.05 21.06
N ILE A 12 5.22 -5.31 19.98
CA ILE A 12 3.95 -6.06 20.01
C ILE A 12 4.11 -7.54 19.69
N ASN A 13 5.26 -8.04 19.21
CA ASN A 13 5.38 -9.47 18.87
C ASN A 13 6.75 -10.06 19.21
N LYS A 14 6.88 -10.61 20.42
CA LYS A 14 7.88 -11.64 20.76
C LYS A 14 7.22 -13.03 20.87
N GLY A 15 6.43 -13.42 19.85
CA GLY A 15 6.08 -14.80 19.60
C GLY A 15 7.04 -15.38 18.55
N LYS A 16 7.12 -16.72 18.41
CA LYS A 16 7.86 -17.36 17.33
C LYS A 16 7.32 -16.83 16.01
N CYS A 17 8.02 -15.87 15.38
CA CYS A 17 7.70 -15.44 14.04
C CYS A 17 7.85 -16.67 13.13
N GLN A 18 6.75 -17.16 12.56
CA GLN A 18 6.82 -18.18 11.53
C GLN A 18 7.60 -17.60 10.35
N GLN A 19 8.46 -18.41 9.77
CA GLN A 19 9.18 -18.08 8.56
C GLN A 19 8.69 -18.97 7.43
N ARG A 20 8.66 -18.43 6.22
CA ARG A 20 8.27 -19.14 5.01
C ARG A 20 9.28 -18.87 3.91
N PRO A 21 9.71 -19.90 3.16
CA PRO A 21 10.53 -19.69 1.98
C PRO A 21 9.71 -18.99 0.89
N VAL A 22 10.27 -17.95 0.29
CA VAL A 22 9.66 -17.22 -0.82
C VAL A 22 10.29 -17.53 -2.17
N PHE A 23 11.37 -18.31 -2.19
CA PHE A 23 12.01 -18.84 -3.41
C PHE A 23 12.76 -20.14 -3.09
N ASP A 24 13.10 -20.89 -4.15
CA ASP A 24 13.93 -22.10 -4.04
C ASP A 24 15.41 -21.73 -4.04
N ALA A 25 16.13 -22.08 -2.96
CA ALA A 25 17.55 -21.78 -2.81
C ALA A 25 18.43 -22.58 -3.80
N GLU A 26 18.03 -23.83 -4.10
CA GLU A 26 18.76 -24.69 -5.05
C GLU A 26 18.65 -24.15 -6.48
N GLU A 27 17.47 -23.61 -6.85
CA GLU A 27 17.28 -22.95 -8.14
C GLU A 27 18.16 -21.69 -8.27
N VAL A 28 18.26 -20.88 -7.22
CA VAL A 28 19.12 -19.69 -7.21
C VAL A 28 20.58 -20.07 -7.39
N GLU A 29 21.06 -21.10 -6.69
CA GLU A 29 22.44 -21.58 -6.81
C GLU A 29 22.72 -22.15 -8.21
N ALA A 30 21.80 -22.91 -8.77
CA ALA A 30 21.91 -23.45 -10.13
C ALA A 30 22.01 -22.33 -11.19
N ARG A 31 21.17 -21.27 -11.06
CA ARG A 31 21.22 -20.09 -11.95
C ARG A 31 22.54 -19.33 -11.82
N TRP A 32 23.00 -19.14 -10.58
CA TRP A 32 24.29 -18.50 -10.33
C TRP A 32 25.47 -19.26 -10.98
N LEU A 33 25.54 -20.60 -10.82
CA LEU A 33 26.54 -21.45 -11.44
C LEU A 33 26.49 -21.38 -12.97
N GLN A 34 25.29 -21.46 -13.55
CA GLN A 34 25.10 -21.35 -14.99
C GLN A 34 25.60 -20.00 -15.52
N MET A 35 25.34 -18.91 -14.80
CA MET A 35 25.73 -17.57 -15.21
C MET A 35 27.27 -17.36 -15.14
N GLN A 36 27.95 -17.98 -14.19
CA GLN A 36 29.43 -17.91 -14.08
C GLN A 36 30.14 -18.52 -15.29
N THR A 37 29.55 -19.52 -15.95
CA THR A 37 30.15 -20.20 -17.11
C THR A 37 29.98 -19.42 -18.43
N ALA A 38 29.10 -18.43 -18.48
CA ALA A 38 28.70 -17.74 -19.71
C ALA A 38 29.59 -16.54 -20.13
N GLY A 39 30.57 -16.17 -19.31
CA GLY A 39 31.51 -15.05 -19.59
C GLY A 39 30.95 -13.65 -19.21
N PRO A 40 31.82 -12.66 -18.93
CA PRO A 40 31.39 -11.41 -18.27
C PRO A 40 30.77 -10.41 -19.26
N SER A 41 29.46 -10.19 -19.15
CA SER A 41 28.80 -8.96 -19.61
C SER A 41 28.44 -8.07 -18.42
N GLN A 42 28.20 -6.78 -18.65
CA GLN A 42 27.81 -5.85 -17.57
C GLN A 42 26.47 -6.26 -16.95
N GLU A 43 25.53 -6.73 -17.77
CA GLU A 43 24.20 -7.20 -17.30
C GLU A 43 24.31 -8.47 -16.49
N GLN A 44 25.16 -9.41 -16.90
CA GLN A 44 25.46 -10.62 -16.13
C GLN A 44 26.07 -10.32 -14.78
N SER A 45 26.93 -9.32 -14.66
CA SER A 45 27.50 -8.89 -13.38
C SER A 45 26.43 -8.39 -12.39
N VAL A 46 25.38 -7.71 -12.89
CA VAL A 46 24.27 -7.26 -12.05
C VAL A 46 23.44 -8.44 -11.56
N LEU A 47 23.11 -9.39 -12.45
CA LEU A 47 22.36 -10.61 -12.09
C LEU A 47 23.14 -11.50 -11.10
N LEU A 48 24.44 -11.71 -11.32
CA LEU A 48 25.30 -12.42 -10.37
C LEU A 48 25.24 -11.79 -8.98
N GLY A 49 25.34 -10.46 -8.91
CA GLY A 49 25.20 -9.74 -7.63
C GLY A 49 23.82 -9.89 -6.98
N ILE A 50 22.75 -10.10 -7.76
CA ILE A 50 21.41 -10.42 -7.23
C ILE A 50 21.41 -11.82 -6.63
N TYR A 51 21.87 -12.85 -7.38
CA TYR A 51 21.91 -14.22 -6.89
C TYR A 51 22.79 -14.36 -5.62
N GLU A 52 23.95 -13.70 -5.57
CA GLU A 52 24.80 -13.66 -4.36
C GLU A 52 24.07 -13.05 -3.16
N ARG A 53 23.29 -12.00 -3.37
CA ARG A 53 22.46 -11.41 -2.29
C ARG A 53 21.37 -12.36 -1.83
N LEU A 54 20.70 -13.05 -2.77
CA LEU A 54 19.66 -14.04 -2.45
C LEU A 54 20.24 -15.21 -1.63
N MET A 55 21.37 -15.80 -2.07
CA MET A 55 22.05 -16.88 -1.35
C MET A 55 22.51 -16.44 0.05
N ARG A 56 23.04 -15.22 0.19
CA ARG A 56 23.49 -14.70 1.49
C ARG A 56 22.32 -14.46 2.44
N ARG A 57 21.19 -14.01 1.93
CA ARG A 57 20.00 -13.69 2.74
C ARG A 57 19.16 -14.93 3.05
N GLY A 58 19.26 -15.95 2.22
CA GLY A 58 18.43 -17.15 2.29
C GLY A 58 16.99 -16.92 1.81
N PRO A 59 16.21 -18.00 1.63
CA PRO A 59 14.84 -17.94 1.11
C PRO A 59 13.80 -17.49 2.14
N GLU A 60 14.09 -17.63 3.43
CA GLU A 60 13.11 -17.45 4.49
C GLU A 60 12.74 -15.99 4.72
N ARG A 61 11.42 -15.72 4.83
CA ARG A 61 10.87 -14.41 5.19
C ARG A 61 9.86 -14.57 6.32
N THR A 62 9.75 -13.52 7.13
CA THR A 62 8.79 -13.48 8.24
C THR A 62 7.36 -13.54 7.71
N TRP A 63 6.56 -14.41 8.30
CA TRP A 63 5.12 -14.44 8.08
C TRP A 63 4.44 -13.48 9.05
N ALA A 64 3.88 -12.38 8.55
CA ALA A 64 3.15 -11.44 9.38
C ALA A 64 1.75 -11.98 9.66
N LYS A 65 1.49 -12.30 10.94
CA LYS A 65 0.20 -12.77 11.44
C LYS A 65 -0.03 -12.17 12.82
N PRO A 66 -1.17 -11.52 13.07
CA PRO A 66 -1.51 -11.05 14.42
C PRO A 66 -1.62 -12.23 15.39
N MET A 67 -0.96 -12.14 16.55
CA MET A 67 -1.00 -13.20 17.59
C MET A 67 -2.33 -13.31 18.34
N GLY A 68 -3.27 -12.44 18.05
CA GLY A 68 -4.61 -12.38 18.60
C GLY A 68 -5.43 -11.39 17.81
N MET A 69 -6.69 -11.19 18.20
CA MET A 69 -7.52 -10.18 17.58
C MET A 69 -6.94 -8.78 17.91
N PRO A 70 -6.43 -8.02 16.94
CA PRO A 70 -5.93 -6.68 17.19
C PRO A 70 -7.08 -5.75 17.61
N ASP A 71 -6.75 -4.70 18.37
CA ASP A 71 -7.71 -3.63 18.61
C ASP A 71 -7.92 -2.82 17.32
N MET A 72 -9.06 -3.02 16.69
CA MET A 72 -9.44 -2.35 15.44
C MET A 72 -10.30 -1.10 15.67
N ALA A 73 -10.67 -0.76 16.93
CA ALA A 73 -11.57 0.36 17.23
C ALA A 73 -11.06 1.68 16.62
N GLY A 74 -9.74 1.93 16.74
CA GLY A 74 -9.11 3.09 16.14
C GLY A 74 -9.22 3.14 14.61
N LEU A 75 -9.19 2.00 13.92
CA LEU A 75 -9.35 1.92 12.46
C LEU A 75 -10.78 2.22 12.03
N TYR A 76 -11.79 1.66 12.73
CA TYR A 76 -13.20 1.96 12.47
C TYR A 76 -13.51 3.44 12.70
N THR A 77 -12.91 4.05 13.71
CA THR A 77 -13.08 5.48 13.98
C THR A 77 -12.40 6.35 12.91
N ALA A 78 -11.19 5.97 12.49
CA ALA A 78 -10.42 6.74 11.50
C ALA A 78 -10.93 6.59 10.07
N MET A 79 -11.58 5.47 9.76
CA MET A 79 -12.04 5.10 8.42
C MET A 79 -13.44 4.47 8.48
N PRO A 80 -14.46 5.19 8.97
CA PRO A 80 -15.79 4.62 9.20
C PRO A 80 -16.49 4.17 7.90
N ASN A 81 -16.16 4.78 6.77
CA ASN A 81 -16.65 4.39 5.46
C ASN A 81 -15.99 3.10 4.90
N PHE A 82 -14.98 2.55 5.57
CA PHE A 82 -14.34 1.26 5.25
C PHE A 82 -14.75 0.12 6.20
N SER A 83 -15.88 0.23 6.88
CA SER A 83 -16.30 -0.77 7.87
C SER A 83 -16.43 -2.17 7.26
N GLN A 84 -17.01 -2.31 6.07
CA GLN A 84 -17.21 -3.60 5.41
C GLN A 84 -15.89 -4.34 5.10
N PRO A 85 -14.89 -3.73 4.42
CA PRO A 85 -13.59 -4.40 4.23
C PRO A 85 -12.84 -4.61 5.55
N LEU A 86 -12.99 -3.75 6.57
CA LEU A 86 -12.43 -3.99 7.91
C LEU A 86 -13.07 -5.20 8.59
N ASP A 87 -14.39 -5.39 8.45
CA ASP A 87 -15.11 -6.56 8.97
C ASP A 87 -14.62 -7.84 8.28
N GLU A 88 -14.34 -7.80 6.98
CA GLU A 88 -13.77 -8.94 6.26
C GLU A 88 -12.38 -9.29 6.80
N VAL A 89 -11.50 -8.32 6.92
CA VAL A 89 -10.17 -8.52 7.53
C VAL A 89 -10.29 -9.11 8.94
N LYS A 90 -11.22 -8.60 9.75
CA LYS A 90 -11.48 -9.10 11.10
C LYS A 90 -11.92 -10.56 11.10
N ARG A 91 -12.81 -10.97 10.17
CA ARG A 91 -13.23 -12.37 10.01
C ARG A 91 -12.05 -13.27 9.65
N GLN A 92 -11.22 -12.88 8.70
CA GLN A 92 -10.07 -13.65 8.28
C GLN A 92 -9.00 -13.77 9.38
N ILE A 93 -8.78 -12.71 10.15
CA ILE A 93 -7.92 -12.77 11.34
C ILE A 93 -8.51 -13.77 12.35
N ALA A 94 -9.82 -13.75 12.61
CA ALA A 94 -10.46 -14.66 13.52
C ALA A 94 -10.32 -16.13 13.08
N LEU A 95 -10.47 -16.41 11.78
CA LEU A 95 -10.28 -17.77 11.23
C LEU A 95 -8.83 -18.26 11.35
N SER A 96 -7.86 -17.35 11.26
CA SER A 96 -6.45 -17.70 11.38
C SER A 96 -5.97 -17.87 12.83
N GLN A 97 -6.78 -17.53 13.84
CA GLN A 97 -6.39 -17.70 15.25
C GLN A 97 -6.28 -19.19 15.58
N ASP A 98 -5.43 -19.51 16.56
CA ASP A 98 -5.26 -20.86 17.12
C ASP A 98 -4.88 -21.94 16.07
N SER A 99 -4.45 -21.54 14.87
CA SER A 99 -3.96 -22.42 13.82
C SER A 99 -2.56 -22.02 13.36
N GLU A 100 -1.85 -22.92 12.68
CA GLU A 100 -0.60 -22.61 11.98
C GLU A 100 -0.84 -22.02 10.57
N ASP A 101 -2.11 -21.94 10.16
CA ASP A 101 -2.48 -21.39 8.86
C ASP A 101 -2.19 -19.89 8.80
N GLY A 102 -1.85 -19.43 7.62
CA GLY A 102 -1.62 -18.03 7.37
C GLY A 102 -2.91 -17.21 7.39
N LEU A 103 -2.76 -15.90 7.32
CA LEU A 103 -3.87 -15.01 7.05
C LEU A 103 -4.15 -15.05 5.54
N GLU A 104 -5.27 -15.62 5.14
CA GLU A 104 -5.71 -15.68 3.76
C GLU A 104 -6.71 -14.56 3.50
N LEU A 105 -6.28 -13.54 2.76
CA LEU A 105 -7.13 -12.47 2.30
C LEU A 105 -7.29 -12.56 0.78
N MET A 106 -8.51 -12.78 0.32
CA MET A 106 -8.76 -12.65 -1.12
C MET A 106 -8.39 -11.25 -1.59
N PRO A 107 -7.87 -11.11 -2.83
CA PRO A 107 -7.57 -9.80 -3.39
C PRO A 107 -8.76 -8.85 -3.27
N MET A 108 -8.53 -7.63 -2.77
CA MET A 108 -9.57 -6.63 -2.54
C MET A 108 -9.53 -5.54 -3.60
N LEU A 109 -10.68 -5.21 -4.19
CA LEU A 109 -10.85 -4.01 -4.98
C LEU A 109 -11.66 -2.98 -4.20
N LEU A 110 -11.06 -1.84 -3.88
CA LEU A 110 -11.71 -0.70 -3.24
C LEU A 110 -12.22 0.25 -4.34
N LEU A 111 -13.52 0.18 -4.63
CA LEU A 111 -14.17 0.96 -5.68
C LEU A 111 -14.85 2.19 -5.07
N GLY A 112 -14.61 3.37 -5.59
CA GLY A 112 -15.28 4.59 -5.10
C GLY A 112 -14.58 5.87 -5.52
N PRO A 113 -15.15 7.05 -5.18
CA PRO A 113 -14.65 8.34 -5.63
C PRO A 113 -13.21 8.61 -5.19
N PRO A 114 -12.49 9.51 -5.88
CA PRO A 114 -11.12 9.86 -5.50
C PRO A 114 -11.09 10.62 -4.18
N GLY A 115 -9.97 10.43 -3.43
CA GLY A 115 -9.70 11.20 -2.21
C GLY A 115 -10.41 10.73 -0.94
N ILE A 116 -11.16 9.61 -0.96
CA ILE A 116 -11.90 9.07 0.19
C ILE A 116 -11.05 8.23 1.16
N GLY A 117 -9.78 7.94 0.81
CA GLY A 117 -8.86 7.23 1.72
C GLY A 117 -8.46 5.81 1.31
N LYS A 118 -8.73 5.35 0.08
CA LYS A 118 -8.39 3.99 -0.39
C LYS A 118 -6.91 3.62 -0.18
N THR A 119 -6.00 4.48 -0.61
CA THR A 119 -4.55 4.29 -0.41
C THR A 119 -4.16 4.33 1.08
N HIS A 120 -4.86 5.13 1.88
CA HIS A 120 -4.65 5.20 3.34
C HIS A 120 -5.06 3.88 4.02
N PHE A 121 -6.20 3.30 3.61
CA PHE A 121 -6.67 2.02 4.11
C PHE A 121 -5.61 0.92 3.94
N ALA A 122 -5.04 0.75 2.74
CA ALA A 122 -4.01 -0.27 2.49
C ALA A 122 -2.79 -0.09 3.40
N ARG A 123 -2.34 1.15 3.63
CA ARG A 123 -1.25 1.45 4.54
C ARG A 123 -1.59 1.09 5.99
N GLN A 124 -2.79 1.45 6.45
CA GLN A 124 -3.22 1.14 7.82
C GLN A 124 -3.39 -0.36 8.04
N LEU A 125 -3.88 -1.07 7.02
CA LEU A 125 -3.97 -2.52 7.07
C LEU A 125 -2.57 -3.16 7.22
N ALA A 126 -1.60 -2.75 6.42
CA ALA A 126 -0.23 -3.27 6.54
C ALA A 126 0.39 -3.00 7.92
N LEU A 127 0.18 -1.80 8.47
CA LEU A 127 0.64 -1.46 9.83
C LEU A 127 -0.03 -2.33 10.90
N MET A 128 -1.33 -2.55 10.80
CA MET A 128 -2.09 -3.39 11.74
C MET A 128 -1.65 -4.86 11.67
N LEU A 129 -1.41 -5.38 10.48
CA LEU A 129 -0.91 -6.75 10.27
C LEU A 129 0.57 -6.90 10.63
N GLY A 130 1.31 -5.80 10.79
CA GLY A 130 2.75 -5.83 11.08
C GLY A 130 3.59 -6.25 9.88
N THR A 131 3.14 -5.97 8.64
CA THR A 131 3.84 -6.28 7.40
C THR A 131 4.24 -5.03 6.62
N HIS A 132 4.99 -5.22 5.54
CA HIS A 132 5.39 -4.14 4.63
C HIS A 132 4.25 -3.76 3.68
N HIS A 133 4.26 -2.49 3.27
CA HIS A 133 3.36 -1.94 2.26
C HIS A 133 4.15 -1.45 1.04
N THR A 134 3.79 -1.96 -0.14
CA THR A 134 4.35 -1.56 -1.42
C THR A 134 3.27 -0.93 -2.29
N LEU A 135 3.49 0.30 -2.74
CA LEU A 135 2.60 1.02 -3.65
C LEU A 135 3.06 0.81 -5.10
N VAL A 136 2.14 0.38 -5.95
CA VAL A 136 2.31 0.29 -7.41
C VAL A 136 1.24 1.17 -8.07
N SER A 137 1.67 2.28 -8.67
CA SER A 137 0.76 3.22 -9.36
C SER A 137 0.58 2.80 -10.80
N LEU A 138 -0.63 2.35 -11.15
CA LEU A 138 -0.92 1.80 -12.47
C LEU A 138 -1.20 2.89 -13.53
N ASN A 139 -1.56 4.10 -13.11
CA ASN A 139 -1.74 5.23 -14.01
C ASN A 139 -0.43 5.69 -14.69
N ALA A 140 0.72 5.36 -14.08
CA ALA A 140 2.04 5.66 -14.62
C ALA A 140 2.70 4.47 -15.32
N MET A 141 2.02 3.31 -15.37
CA MET A 141 2.53 2.10 -15.98
C MET A 141 2.26 2.06 -17.48
N THR A 142 3.31 1.84 -18.23
CA THR A 142 3.24 1.62 -19.70
C THR A 142 3.31 0.13 -20.05
N ALA A 143 3.62 -0.75 -19.09
CA ALA A 143 3.77 -2.19 -19.32
C ALA A 143 3.79 -3.02 -18.04
N GLY A 144 3.34 -4.28 -18.12
CA GLY A 144 3.25 -5.23 -17.02
C GLY A 144 4.58 -5.60 -16.37
N TRP A 145 5.70 -5.45 -17.07
CA TRP A 145 7.03 -5.78 -16.53
C TRP A 145 7.42 -5.01 -15.25
N LEU A 146 6.71 -3.94 -14.90
CA LEU A 146 6.93 -3.29 -13.61
C LEU A 146 6.59 -4.24 -12.44
N LEU A 147 5.63 -5.15 -12.62
CA LEU A 147 5.27 -6.18 -11.65
C LEU A 147 6.14 -7.41 -11.76
N SER A 148 6.30 -7.94 -12.99
CA SER A 148 6.93 -9.25 -13.27
C SER A 148 8.40 -9.19 -13.66
N GLY A 149 9.01 -8.01 -13.71
CA GLY A 149 10.34 -7.83 -14.24
C GLY A 149 10.37 -7.72 -15.75
N SER A 150 11.47 -7.24 -16.31
CA SER A 150 11.68 -7.13 -17.76
C SER A 150 12.82 -8.03 -18.21
N SER A 151 12.65 -8.75 -19.33
CA SER A 151 13.68 -9.65 -19.87
C SER A 151 15.06 -8.96 -19.93
N PRO A 152 16.13 -9.64 -19.49
CA PRO A 152 17.51 -9.12 -19.49
C PRO A 152 18.01 -8.63 -20.85
N GLN A 153 17.37 -9.07 -21.95
CA GLN A 153 17.72 -8.66 -23.33
C GLN A 153 17.40 -7.19 -23.63
N TRP A 154 16.61 -6.54 -22.78
CA TRP A 154 16.19 -5.14 -23.00
C TRP A 154 17.10 -4.19 -22.24
N LYS A 155 17.53 -3.13 -22.93
CA LYS A 155 18.34 -2.08 -22.28
C LYS A 155 17.56 -1.42 -21.14
N GLY A 156 18.15 -1.43 -19.93
CA GLY A 156 17.50 -0.88 -18.74
C GLY A 156 16.55 -1.85 -18.04
N SER A 157 16.63 -3.16 -18.38
CA SER A 157 15.89 -4.22 -17.68
C SER A 157 16.19 -4.24 -16.19
N LYS A 158 15.20 -4.64 -15.39
CA LYS A 158 15.29 -4.70 -13.93
C LYS A 158 14.25 -5.67 -13.35
N PRO A 159 14.48 -6.17 -12.13
CA PRO A 159 13.51 -6.99 -11.42
C PRO A 159 12.18 -6.25 -11.21
N GLY A 160 11.10 -7.00 -11.18
CA GLY A 160 9.76 -6.50 -10.93
C GLY A 160 9.51 -6.15 -9.46
N LYS A 161 8.39 -5.45 -9.23
CA LYS A 161 7.99 -5.06 -7.87
C LYS A 161 7.63 -6.24 -6.98
N VAL A 162 7.13 -7.34 -7.55
CA VAL A 162 6.85 -8.58 -6.81
C VAL A 162 8.15 -9.17 -6.29
N PHE A 163 9.16 -9.32 -7.15
CA PHE A 163 10.49 -9.77 -6.73
C PHE A 163 11.05 -8.88 -5.62
N GLN A 164 11.01 -7.56 -5.79
CA GLN A 164 11.53 -6.62 -4.79
C GLN A 164 10.81 -6.78 -3.44
N ALA A 165 9.50 -6.92 -3.45
CA ALA A 165 8.71 -7.05 -2.23
C ALA A 165 9.02 -8.35 -1.46
N LEU A 166 9.21 -9.48 -2.16
CA LEU A 166 9.44 -10.81 -1.58
C LEU A 166 10.93 -11.06 -1.29
N ALA A 167 11.79 -10.88 -2.30
CA ALA A 167 13.21 -11.24 -2.19
C ALA A 167 14.02 -10.20 -1.41
N GLU A 168 13.76 -8.91 -1.61
CA GLU A 168 14.45 -7.81 -0.94
C GLU A 168 13.69 -7.32 0.31
N GLY A 169 12.40 -7.68 0.45
CA GLY A 169 11.56 -7.41 1.62
C GLY A 169 11.84 -8.37 2.79
N ASP A 170 11.25 -8.11 3.95
CA ASP A 170 11.41 -8.90 5.17
C ASP A 170 10.26 -9.87 5.43
N PHE A 171 9.16 -9.75 4.65
CA PHE A 171 7.92 -10.47 4.87
C PHE A 171 7.56 -11.37 3.67
N ALA A 172 6.99 -12.55 3.96
CA ALA A 172 6.46 -13.47 2.96
C ALA A 172 5.08 -13.02 2.44
N ASN A 173 4.35 -12.23 3.24
CA ASN A 173 3.01 -11.73 2.93
C ASN A 173 2.92 -10.20 3.00
N PRO A 174 3.68 -9.46 2.17
CA PRO A 174 3.57 -8.00 2.10
C PRO A 174 2.20 -7.58 1.57
N VAL A 175 1.73 -6.38 1.97
CA VAL A 175 0.59 -5.72 1.33
C VAL A 175 1.08 -5.02 0.06
N MET A 176 0.52 -5.38 -1.09
CA MET A 176 0.76 -4.68 -2.35
C MET A 176 -0.49 -3.92 -2.79
N LEU A 177 -0.38 -2.61 -2.88
CA LEU A 177 -1.46 -1.73 -3.35
C LEU A 177 -1.26 -1.41 -4.83
N LEU A 178 -2.21 -1.85 -5.65
CA LEU A 178 -2.36 -1.47 -7.06
C LEU A 178 -3.24 -0.21 -7.14
N ASP A 179 -2.60 0.95 -7.19
CA ASP A 179 -3.34 2.23 -7.14
C ASP A 179 -3.80 2.65 -8.53
N GLU A 180 -5.09 3.03 -8.63
CA GLU A 180 -5.74 3.46 -9.88
C GLU A 180 -5.68 2.40 -10.98
N ILE A 181 -6.11 1.15 -10.68
CA ILE A 181 -6.11 0.03 -11.63
C ILE A 181 -6.99 0.32 -12.86
N ASP A 182 -8.02 1.14 -12.72
CA ASP A 182 -8.90 1.63 -13.78
C ASP A 182 -8.22 2.62 -14.75
N LYS A 183 -7.01 3.09 -14.44
CA LYS A 183 -6.21 3.99 -15.27
C LYS A 183 -5.10 3.28 -16.03
N ALA A 184 -4.96 1.97 -15.87
CA ALA A 184 -4.03 1.19 -16.69
C ALA A 184 -4.40 1.34 -18.17
N SER A 185 -3.42 1.70 -19.02
CA SER A 185 -3.68 1.97 -20.44
C SER A 185 -4.07 0.68 -21.18
N ALA A 186 -5.30 0.64 -21.68
CA ALA A 186 -5.76 -0.47 -22.53
C ALA A 186 -5.08 -0.50 -23.91
N ASP A 187 -4.52 0.65 -24.35
CA ASP A 187 -3.84 0.81 -25.65
C ASP A 187 -2.32 0.59 -25.56
N ALA A 188 -1.82 0.12 -24.40
CA ALA A 188 -0.40 -0.14 -24.23
C ALA A 188 0.04 -1.30 -25.13
N GLN A 189 1.14 -1.14 -25.83
CA GLN A 189 1.77 -2.22 -26.61
C GLN A 189 2.05 -3.46 -25.77
N TYR A 190 2.19 -3.30 -24.45
CA TYR A 190 2.39 -4.35 -23.46
C TYR A 190 1.36 -4.16 -22.36
N ASP A 191 0.45 -5.13 -22.21
CA ASP A 191 -0.64 -5.08 -21.24
C ASP A 191 -0.11 -4.86 -19.80
N PRO A 192 -0.38 -3.68 -19.16
CA PRO A 192 0.08 -3.42 -17.81
C PRO A 192 -0.57 -4.33 -16.77
N LEU A 193 -1.72 -4.91 -17.06
CA LEU A 193 -2.47 -5.79 -16.17
C LEU A 193 -2.15 -7.27 -16.42
N GLY A 194 -1.42 -7.61 -17.49
CA GLY A 194 -1.08 -8.98 -17.88
C GLY A 194 -0.56 -9.85 -16.73
N PRO A 195 0.40 -9.43 -15.92
CA PRO A 195 0.89 -10.23 -14.81
C PRO A 195 -0.16 -10.53 -13.73
N LEU A 196 -1.20 -9.70 -13.58
CA LEU A 196 -2.23 -9.89 -12.56
C LEU A 196 -3.10 -11.11 -12.81
N TYR A 197 -3.24 -11.58 -14.05
CA TYR A 197 -3.96 -12.81 -14.36
C TYR A 197 -3.38 -14.04 -13.65
N ASN A 198 -2.07 -14.04 -13.41
CA ASN A 198 -1.39 -15.10 -12.68
C ASN A 198 -1.20 -14.79 -11.19
N LEU A 199 -0.92 -13.52 -10.86
CA LEU A 199 -0.58 -13.11 -9.50
C LEU A 199 -1.79 -13.06 -8.54
N LEU A 200 -3.01 -12.95 -9.07
CA LEU A 200 -4.24 -12.91 -8.26
C LEU A 200 -4.86 -14.30 -8.02
N GLU A 201 -4.28 -15.36 -8.58
CA GLU A 201 -4.70 -16.75 -8.39
C GLU A 201 -3.64 -17.48 -7.57
N VAL A 202 -4.02 -18.14 -6.49
CA VAL A 202 -3.10 -18.80 -5.54
C VAL A 202 -2.20 -19.83 -6.25
N ASP A 203 -2.79 -20.71 -7.08
CA ASP A 203 -2.07 -21.78 -7.74
C ASP A 203 -0.98 -21.26 -8.68
N THR A 204 -1.28 -20.25 -9.48
CA THR A 204 -0.32 -19.67 -10.44
C THR A 204 0.66 -18.72 -9.75
N ALA A 205 0.23 -18.00 -8.73
CA ALA A 205 1.08 -17.10 -7.97
C ALA A 205 2.14 -17.85 -7.15
N SER A 206 1.86 -19.09 -6.71
CA SER A 206 2.84 -19.97 -6.03
C SER A 206 4.01 -20.38 -6.92
N GLN A 207 3.85 -20.24 -8.23
CA GLN A 207 4.85 -20.57 -9.26
C GLN A 207 5.29 -19.33 -10.05
N PHE A 208 5.16 -18.15 -9.46
CA PHE A 208 5.55 -16.89 -10.10
C PHE A 208 7.04 -16.89 -10.44
N VAL A 209 7.39 -16.44 -11.65
CA VAL A 209 8.76 -16.24 -12.10
C VAL A 209 8.95 -14.78 -12.49
N ASP A 210 9.93 -14.12 -11.89
CA ASP A 210 10.35 -12.80 -12.34
C ASP A 210 11.16 -12.92 -13.64
N GLU A 211 10.74 -12.21 -14.69
CA GLU A 211 11.35 -12.32 -16.02
C GLU A 211 12.81 -11.83 -16.09
N TYR A 212 13.23 -10.98 -15.14
CA TYR A 212 14.61 -10.49 -15.08
C TYR A 212 15.53 -11.46 -14.36
N VAL A 213 15.05 -11.98 -13.21
CA VAL A 213 15.88 -12.82 -12.33
C VAL A 213 15.79 -14.30 -12.73
N ASP A 214 14.71 -14.71 -13.39
CA ASP A 214 14.44 -16.08 -13.85
C ASP A 214 14.55 -17.13 -12.72
N VAL A 215 13.98 -16.79 -11.55
CA VAL A 215 13.87 -17.63 -10.37
C VAL A 215 12.41 -17.72 -9.96
N ARG A 216 11.98 -18.92 -9.63
CA ARG A 216 10.63 -19.18 -9.14
C ARG A 216 10.45 -18.63 -7.72
N MET A 217 9.33 -17.98 -7.49
CA MET A 217 8.96 -17.39 -6.23
C MET A 217 7.53 -17.75 -5.85
N ASP A 218 7.29 -17.90 -4.55
CA ASP A 218 5.93 -18.05 -4.02
C ASP A 218 5.35 -16.65 -3.72
N ALA A 219 4.53 -16.15 -4.64
CA ALA A 219 3.80 -14.89 -4.53
C ALA A 219 2.34 -15.09 -4.05
N SER A 220 1.93 -16.33 -3.73
CA SER A 220 0.54 -16.67 -3.37
C SER A 220 0.07 -16.03 -2.08
N HIS A 221 0.99 -15.61 -1.23
CA HIS A 221 0.72 -15.03 0.08
C HIS A 221 0.71 -13.50 0.11
N ILE A 222 0.95 -12.86 -1.02
CA ILE A 222 0.86 -11.40 -1.13
C ILE A 222 -0.58 -10.95 -0.86
N ILE A 223 -0.73 -9.96 0.02
CA ILE A 223 -2.03 -9.34 0.30
C ILE A 223 -2.27 -8.24 -0.74
N TRP A 224 -3.11 -8.56 -1.73
CA TRP A 224 -3.42 -7.65 -2.82
C TRP A 224 -4.57 -6.72 -2.48
N ILE A 225 -4.35 -5.43 -2.63
CA ILE A 225 -5.38 -4.39 -2.56
C ILE A 225 -5.30 -3.55 -3.83
N ALA A 226 -6.39 -3.44 -4.55
CA ALA A 226 -6.50 -2.54 -5.69
C ALA A 226 -7.40 -1.34 -5.34
N SER A 227 -7.14 -0.19 -5.93
CA SER A 227 -8.02 0.97 -5.88
C SER A 227 -8.50 1.33 -7.29
N ALA A 228 -9.79 1.66 -7.42
CA ALA A 228 -10.38 2.16 -8.65
C ALA A 228 -11.43 3.22 -8.37
N ASN A 229 -11.72 4.05 -9.37
CA ASN A 229 -12.87 4.96 -9.33
C ASN A 229 -14.01 4.44 -10.21
N ASP A 230 -13.70 3.60 -11.19
CA ASP A 230 -14.66 3.03 -12.15
C ASP A 230 -14.24 1.59 -12.52
N ASP A 231 -15.10 0.62 -12.28
CA ASP A 231 -14.82 -0.80 -12.55
C ASP A 231 -15.01 -1.19 -14.03
N ARG A 232 -15.75 -0.39 -14.80
CA ARG A 232 -16.03 -0.66 -16.24
C ARG A 232 -14.77 -0.68 -17.10
N LEU A 233 -13.69 -0.10 -16.62
CA LEU A 233 -12.38 -0.05 -17.29
C LEU A 233 -11.45 -1.20 -16.88
N ILE A 234 -11.88 -2.06 -15.94
CA ILE A 234 -11.11 -3.19 -15.47
C ILE A 234 -11.58 -4.46 -16.20
N PRO A 235 -10.67 -5.27 -16.77
CA PRO A 235 -11.05 -6.51 -17.42
C PRO A 235 -11.80 -7.46 -16.50
N ALA A 236 -12.91 -8.03 -16.97
CA ALA A 236 -13.77 -8.95 -16.22
C ALA A 236 -13.00 -10.12 -15.56
N PRO A 237 -12.00 -10.75 -16.22
CA PRO A 237 -11.23 -11.82 -15.56
C PRO A 237 -10.44 -11.35 -14.33
N ILE A 238 -10.02 -10.09 -14.27
CA ILE A 238 -9.35 -9.51 -13.08
C ILE A 238 -10.38 -9.23 -12.00
N LEU A 239 -11.53 -8.63 -12.35
CA LEU A 239 -12.63 -8.39 -11.41
C LEU A 239 -13.12 -9.68 -10.75
N ASN A 240 -13.22 -10.78 -11.50
CA ASN A 240 -13.68 -12.09 -11.00
C ASN A 240 -12.71 -12.72 -9.97
N ARG A 241 -11.46 -12.22 -9.88
CA ARG A 241 -10.44 -12.67 -8.93
C ARG A 241 -10.34 -11.77 -7.69
N MET A 242 -11.20 -10.77 -7.60
CA MET A 242 -11.18 -9.79 -6.51
C MET A 242 -12.53 -9.70 -5.79
N ASN A 243 -12.49 -9.51 -4.48
CA ASN A 243 -13.63 -9.05 -3.71
C ASN A 243 -13.79 -7.54 -3.92
N VAL A 244 -14.87 -7.14 -4.58
CA VAL A 244 -15.17 -5.74 -4.86
C VAL A 244 -15.92 -5.12 -3.67
N TRP A 245 -15.35 -4.04 -3.12
CA TRP A 245 -15.94 -3.27 -2.04
C TRP A 245 -16.26 -1.86 -2.53
N GLU A 246 -17.55 -1.54 -2.61
CA GLU A 246 -18.01 -0.20 -2.93
C GLU A 246 -17.85 0.72 -1.70
N ILE A 247 -16.93 1.69 -1.81
CA ILE A 247 -16.63 2.62 -0.74
C ILE A 247 -17.29 3.96 -1.03
N ALA A 248 -18.35 4.25 -0.31
CA ALA A 248 -19.01 5.54 -0.40
C ALA A 248 -18.14 6.67 0.16
N ALA A 249 -18.41 7.91 -0.29
CA ALA A 249 -17.89 9.07 0.41
C ALA A 249 -18.44 9.09 1.85
N PRO A 250 -17.65 9.51 2.83
CA PRO A 250 -18.13 9.60 4.21
C PRO A 250 -19.32 10.57 4.30
N ASP A 251 -20.33 10.21 5.07
CA ASP A 251 -21.40 11.14 5.43
C ASP A 251 -20.89 12.26 6.35
N VAL A 252 -21.74 13.24 6.66
CA VAL A 252 -21.33 14.41 7.48
C VAL A 252 -20.83 14.00 8.86
N GLY A 253 -21.47 13.02 9.52
CA GLY A 253 -21.07 12.54 10.83
C GLY A 253 -19.73 11.80 10.77
N GLN A 254 -19.57 10.90 9.80
CA GLN A 254 -18.32 10.22 9.52
C GLN A 254 -17.20 11.21 9.16
N ALA A 255 -17.49 12.21 8.34
CA ALA A 255 -16.53 13.23 7.91
C ALA A 255 -16.04 14.08 9.10
N ARG A 256 -16.91 14.42 10.06
CA ARG A 256 -16.53 15.10 11.32
C ARG A 256 -15.59 14.21 12.16
N THR A 257 -15.91 12.94 12.27
CA THR A 257 -15.06 11.96 12.99
C THR A 257 -13.68 11.84 12.35
N ILE A 258 -13.63 11.73 11.02
CA ILE A 258 -12.37 11.69 10.25
C ILE A 258 -11.57 12.98 10.45
N ALA A 259 -12.21 14.15 10.40
CA ALA A 259 -11.56 15.43 10.60
C ALA A 259 -10.95 15.54 12.01
N SER A 260 -11.69 15.15 13.04
CA SER A 260 -11.22 15.10 14.43
C SER A 260 -10.00 14.21 14.60
N GLN A 261 -10.09 12.96 14.12
CA GLN A 261 -8.98 12.01 14.20
C GLN A 261 -7.76 12.47 13.40
N MET A 262 -7.98 13.04 12.22
CA MET A 262 -6.91 13.61 11.39
C MET A 262 -6.21 14.77 12.08
N CYS A 263 -6.95 15.64 12.75
CA CYS A 263 -6.39 16.73 13.55
C CYS A 263 -5.49 16.18 14.67
N GLN A 264 -5.97 15.23 15.45
CA GLN A 264 -5.18 14.60 16.52
C GLN A 264 -3.90 13.94 15.99
N ASN A 265 -4.00 13.23 14.86
CA ASN A 265 -2.84 12.62 14.22
C ASN A 265 -1.81 13.66 13.76
N ILE A 266 -2.26 14.79 13.20
CA ILE A 266 -1.38 15.89 12.82
C ILE A 266 -0.68 16.47 14.06
N LEU A 267 -1.42 16.75 15.12
CA LEU A 267 -0.86 17.30 16.35
C LEU A 267 0.19 16.37 16.98
N GLY A 268 -0.06 15.06 16.98
CA GLY A 268 0.89 14.06 17.48
C GLY A 268 2.11 13.87 16.59
N GLN A 269 1.99 14.12 15.27
CA GLN A 269 3.06 13.93 14.30
C GLN A 269 4.11 15.04 14.32
N TYR A 270 3.71 16.27 14.66
CA TYR A 270 4.56 17.45 14.56
C TYR A 270 4.86 18.05 15.93
N GLY A 271 6.13 18.42 16.19
CA GLY A 271 6.55 19.02 17.45
C GLY A 271 5.83 20.36 17.78
N TRP A 272 5.35 21.08 16.77
CA TRP A 272 4.54 22.28 16.99
C TRP A 272 3.11 21.97 17.44
N GLY A 273 2.65 20.71 17.34
CA GLY A 273 1.31 20.31 17.76
C GLY A 273 1.02 20.59 19.22
N GLN A 274 2.03 20.53 20.08
CA GLN A 274 1.91 20.85 21.52
C GLN A 274 1.48 22.29 21.83
N HIS A 275 1.51 23.19 20.82
CA HIS A 275 1.06 24.57 20.99
C HIS A 275 -0.46 24.75 20.82
N PHE A 276 -1.16 23.71 20.44
CA PHE A 276 -2.60 23.74 20.22
C PHE A 276 -3.31 22.92 21.29
N HIS A 277 -4.25 23.54 21.98
CA HIS A 277 -5.10 22.92 22.98
C HIS A 277 -6.54 22.96 22.47
N ASP A 278 -7.19 21.79 22.33
CA ASP A 278 -8.55 21.65 21.81
C ASP A 278 -8.82 22.53 20.57
N PRO A 279 -8.08 22.28 19.47
CA PRO A 279 -8.02 23.22 18.36
C PRO A 279 -9.29 23.28 17.50
N LEU A 280 -10.18 22.27 17.61
CA LEU A 280 -11.35 22.15 16.73
C LEU A 280 -12.62 22.61 17.43
N SER A 281 -13.20 23.72 16.95
CA SER A 281 -14.57 24.10 17.28
C SER A 281 -15.59 23.40 16.37
N GLU A 282 -16.86 23.38 16.78
CA GLU A 282 -17.95 22.82 15.99
C GLU A 282 -18.05 23.46 14.60
N ASP A 283 -17.88 24.78 14.50
CA ASP A 283 -17.87 25.53 13.23
C ASP A 283 -16.74 25.06 12.29
N VAL A 284 -15.55 24.81 12.81
CA VAL A 284 -14.42 24.28 12.02
C VAL A 284 -14.69 22.85 11.56
N LEU A 285 -15.26 22.00 12.43
CA LEU A 285 -15.63 20.63 12.09
C LEU A 285 -16.71 20.61 11.00
N ASP A 286 -17.72 21.46 11.07
CA ASP A 286 -18.77 21.56 10.07
C ASP A 286 -18.21 21.95 8.70
N GLN A 287 -17.32 22.94 8.66
CA GLN A 287 -16.68 23.36 7.42
C GLN A 287 -15.80 22.24 6.83
N LEU A 288 -15.06 21.51 7.66
CA LEU A 288 -14.23 20.38 7.23
C LEU A 288 -15.08 19.20 6.73
N ALA A 289 -16.24 18.92 7.35
CA ALA A 289 -17.10 17.80 7.00
C ALA A 289 -17.62 17.83 5.55
N HIS A 290 -17.61 18.99 4.91
CA HIS A 290 -17.94 19.15 3.50
C HIS A 290 -16.77 18.91 2.55
N LEU A 291 -15.60 18.49 3.06
CA LEU A 291 -14.40 18.23 2.29
C LEU A 291 -14.13 16.73 2.17
N PRO A 292 -13.61 16.26 1.02
CA PRO A 292 -13.03 14.93 0.97
C PRO A 292 -11.83 14.82 1.94
N PRO A 293 -11.53 13.65 2.52
CA PRO A 293 -10.42 13.47 3.47
C PRO A 293 -9.06 14.01 2.99
N ARG A 294 -8.77 13.91 1.69
CA ARG A 294 -7.54 14.47 1.09
C ARG A 294 -7.47 15.99 1.21
N GLU A 295 -8.59 16.67 1.00
CA GLU A 295 -8.68 18.13 1.13
C GLU A 295 -8.75 18.56 2.59
N MET A 296 -9.39 17.78 3.49
CA MET A 296 -9.39 18.04 4.93
C MET A 296 -7.98 18.20 5.48
N ARG A 297 -7.08 17.24 5.17
CA ARG A 297 -5.68 17.30 5.63
C ARG A 297 -4.98 18.58 5.18
N ARG A 298 -5.16 18.95 3.91
CA ARG A 298 -4.57 20.17 3.35
C ARG A 298 -5.14 21.42 4.04
N SER A 299 -6.44 21.45 4.25
CA SER A 299 -7.12 22.57 4.91
C SER A 299 -6.70 22.73 6.37
N LEU A 300 -6.59 21.63 7.13
CA LEU A 300 -6.08 21.63 8.49
C LEU A 300 -4.64 22.16 8.56
N MET A 301 -3.73 21.72 7.68
CA MET A 301 -2.35 22.19 7.67
C MET A 301 -2.29 23.72 7.41
N THR A 302 -3.11 24.23 6.49
CA THR A 302 -3.21 25.67 6.23
C THR A 302 -3.77 26.40 7.45
N ALA A 303 -4.84 25.87 8.07
CA ALA A 303 -5.47 26.49 9.23
C ALA A 303 -4.52 26.55 10.43
N PHE A 304 -3.75 25.51 10.71
CA PHE A 304 -2.70 25.54 11.74
C PHE A 304 -1.67 26.63 11.47
N GLY A 305 -1.22 26.78 10.22
CA GLY A 305 -0.30 27.84 9.82
C GLY A 305 -0.88 29.24 10.09
N ASN A 306 -2.14 29.47 9.66
CA ASN A 306 -2.83 30.76 9.85
C ASN A 306 -3.05 31.08 11.33
N ALA A 307 -3.48 30.12 12.13
CA ALA A 307 -3.66 30.30 13.57
C ALA A 307 -2.33 30.64 14.25
N ARG A 308 -1.22 30.01 13.88
CA ARG A 308 0.13 30.35 14.42
C ARG A 308 0.58 31.75 14.03
N LEU A 309 0.37 32.16 12.78
CA LEU A 309 0.67 33.51 12.33
C LEU A 309 -0.13 34.56 13.16
N ALA A 310 -1.37 34.23 13.50
CA ALA A 310 -2.24 35.05 14.35
C ALA A 310 -2.00 34.85 15.86
N ARG A 311 -0.95 34.09 16.26
CA ARG A 311 -0.59 33.79 17.67
C ARG A 311 -1.72 33.14 18.47
N ARG A 312 -2.51 32.27 17.85
CA ARG A 312 -3.61 31.53 18.47
C ARG A 312 -3.24 30.06 18.70
N ASP A 313 -3.84 29.49 19.71
CA ASP A 313 -3.70 28.08 20.11
C ASP A 313 -4.90 27.22 19.69
N ARG A 314 -5.86 27.82 18.96
CA ARG A 314 -7.06 27.15 18.39
C ARG A 314 -7.32 27.61 16.97
N LEU A 315 -8.04 26.78 16.24
CA LEU A 315 -8.46 27.04 14.87
C LEU A 315 -9.82 27.79 14.88
N LEU A 316 -9.97 28.72 13.95
CA LEU A 316 -11.24 29.40 13.66
C LEU A 316 -11.62 29.13 12.21
N GLY A 317 -12.90 29.21 11.86
CA GLY A 317 -13.38 29.04 10.48
C GLY A 317 -12.66 29.94 9.47
N VAL A 318 -12.23 31.14 9.89
CA VAL A 318 -11.44 32.06 9.06
C VAL A 318 -10.04 31.56 8.70
N ASP A 319 -9.51 30.59 9.44
CA ASP A 319 -8.19 29.99 9.16
C ASP A 319 -8.23 28.97 8.03
N LEU A 320 -9.41 28.42 7.76
CA LEU A 320 -9.61 27.48 6.67
C LEU A 320 -9.51 28.20 5.32
N PRO A 321 -8.97 27.53 4.27
CA PRO A 321 -8.88 28.12 2.94
C PRO A 321 -10.25 28.51 2.38
N ASN A 322 -10.41 29.75 1.92
CA ASN A 322 -11.65 30.21 1.30
C ASN A 322 -11.83 29.59 -0.09
N ARG A 323 -12.84 28.74 -0.26
CA ARG A 323 -13.13 28.02 -1.51
C ARG A 323 -13.50 28.91 -2.69
N SER A 324 -14.15 30.03 -2.44
CA SER A 324 -14.60 30.95 -3.50
C SER A 324 -13.41 31.54 -4.28
N ALA A 325 -12.30 31.81 -3.59
CA ALA A 325 -11.09 32.36 -4.21
C ALA A 325 -10.28 31.32 -5.02
N GLN A 326 -10.38 30.01 -4.71
CA GLN A 326 -9.65 28.96 -5.44
C GLN A 326 -10.33 28.54 -6.75
N ARG A 327 -11.65 28.51 -6.82
CA ARG A 327 -12.37 28.21 -8.07
C ARG A 327 -12.18 29.31 -9.15
N GLN A 328 -12.03 30.57 -8.76
CA GLN A 328 -11.77 31.66 -9.70
C GLN A 328 -10.37 31.62 -10.32
N ARG A 329 -9.37 31.00 -9.67
CA ARG A 329 -8.01 30.88 -10.23
C ARG A 329 -7.82 29.74 -11.23
N MET A 330 -8.74 28.79 -11.32
CA MET A 330 -8.71 27.71 -12.33
C MET A 330 -9.57 28.01 -13.57
N GLY A 331 -10.21 29.17 -13.64
CA GLY A 331 -11.09 29.58 -14.74
C GLY A 331 -10.43 30.49 -15.79
N PHE A 332 -9.12 30.65 -15.77
CA PHE A 332 -8.39 31.45 -16.79
C PHE A 332 -7.29 30.61 -17.44
N VAL A 333 -7.67 29.74 -18.36
CA VAL A 333 -6.97 29.50 -19.63
C VAL A 333 -8.06 29.14 -20.63
N ALA A 334 -8.54 30.12 -21.36
CA ALA A 334 -9.21 29.95 -22.65
C ALA A 334 -8.17 30.12 -23.72
#